data_e0eb8bd933a86a3ca27f04247e4067bc
#
_entry.id   e0eb8bd933a86a3ca27f04247e4067bc
#
_cell.length_a   1.000
_cell.length_b   1.000
_cell.length_c   1.000
_cell.angle_alpha   90.00
_cell.angle_beta   90.00
_cell.angle_gamma   90.00
#
_symmetry.space_group_name_H-M   'P 1'
#
loop_
_entity.id
_entity.type
_entity.pdbx_description
1 polymer ?
#
loop_
_entity_poly.entity_id
_entity_poly.type
_entity_poly.pdbx_seq_one_letter_code
_entity_poly.pdbx_strand_id
1 'polypeptide(L)'
;MEQAAKAYDHARRLEETKDRILAASRLLRTDAAGYRLWDTPKGRYWIPNGSDYVLPWNLSEQENKIYGVGEQGVGPADVVLDCGANVGVYVREALEAGARLVVAVEPAPENLECLRRNFEPEVASGSVVIYPKGVWDKDDFLTINVAPGNPAADSFVIRPEGSHEGERLPLTTIDKLVAELKLPRVDYIKMDIEGAEQRALAGAASTIRKFHPRLALSTYHRPDDPERIPAIVRGFWSGYKMECGPCAYANGRIRPDVLYFR
;
A
#
# COMPACT_ATOMS: atom_id res chain seq x y z
N MET A 1 -0.16 17.25 24.41
CA MET A 1 1.24 16.88 24.62
C MET A 1 1.49 15.38 24.40
N GLU A 2 0.69 14.48 24.96
CA GLU A 2 0.90 13.02 24.82
C GLU A 2 0.83 12.50 23.37
N GLN A 3 -0.14 12.94 22.56
CA GLN A 3 -0.23 12.55 21.15
C GLN A 3 0.94 13.07 20.32
N ALA A 4 1.45 14.28 20.62
CA ALA A 4 2.63 14.81 19.95
C ALA A 4 3.88 13.99 20.27
N ALA A 5 4.06 13.56 21.51
CA ALA A 5 5.15 12.71 21.91
C ALA A 5 5.07 11.34 21.19
N LYS A 6 3.87 10.74 21.12
CA LYS A 6 3.67 9.46 20.40
C LYS A 6 3.97 9.59 18.91
N ALA A 7 3.54 10.67 18.25
CA ALA A 7 3.83 10.90 16.83
C ALA A 7 5.34 11.10 16.59
N TYR A 8 6.02 11.84 17.46
CA TYR A 8 7.47 12.03 17.40
C TYR A 8 8.22 10.71 17.61
N ASP A 9 7.82 9.93 18.62
CA ASP A 9 8.44 8.62 18.90
C ASP A 9 8.20 7.63 17.75
N HIS A 10 7.03 7.68 17.10
CA HIS A 10 6.75 6.87 15.93
C HIS A 10 7.66 7.23 14.76
N ALA A 11 7.75 8.51 14.40
CA ALA A 11 8.61 8.99 13.33
C ALA A 11 10.08 8.64 13.58
N ARG A 12 10.56 8.83 14.83
CA ARG A 12 11.92 8.46 15.23
C ARG A 12 12.19 6.97 15.07
N ARG A 13 11.27 6.10 15.50
CA ARG A 13 11.41 4.64 15.33
C ARG A 13 11.45 4.23 13.87
N LEU A 14 10.62 4.83 13.02
CA LEU A 14 10.66 4.56 11.57
C LEU A 14 12.02 4.95 10.98
N GLU A 15 12.54 6.13 11.35
CA GLU A 15 13.83 6.62 10.88
C GLU A 15 15.00 5.71 11.34
N GLU A 16 15.06 5.39 12.63
CA GLU A 16 16.08 4.50 13.21
C GLU A 16 16.03 3.10 12.56
N THR A 17 14.82 2.57 12.34
CA THR A 17 14.63 1.27 11.67
C THR A 17 15.08 1.32 10.22
N LYS A 18 14.69 2.37 9.48
CA LYS A 18 15.11 2.61 8.10
C LYS A 18 16.63 2.67 7.99
N ASP A 19 17.29 3.45 8.84
CA ASP A 19 18.75 3.61 8.82
C ASP A 19 19.46 2.29 9.11
N ARG A 20 18.97 1.51 10.08
CA ARG A 20 19.49 0.19 10.40
C ARG A 20 19.31 -0.79 9.24
N ILE A 21 18.15 -0.80 8.59
CA ILE A 21 17.88 -1.65 7.42
C ILE A 21 18.81 -1.24 6.28
N LEU A 22 18.91 0.05 5.98
CA LEU A 22 19.77 0.56 4.92
C LEU A 22 21.23 0.19 5.14
N ALA A 23 21.75 0.38 6.36
CA ALA A 23 23.14 0.04 6.71
C ALA A 23 23.44 -1.46 6.60
N ALA A 24 22.44 -2.32 6.78
CA ALA A 24 22.56 -3.77 6.67
C ALA A 24 22.22 -4.29 5.25
N SER A 25 21.83 -3.43 4.35
CA SER A 25 21.46 -3.78 2.97
C SER A 25 22.62 -3.56 2.00
N ARG A 26 22.62 -4.32 0.90
CA ARG A 26 23.62 -4.13 -0.15
C ARG A 26 23.01 -4.31 -1.54
N LEU A 27 23.46 -3.50 -2.45
CA LEU A 27 23.16 -3.66 -3.87
C LEU A 27 23.93 -4.89 -4.40
N LEU A 28 23.21 -5.88 -4.94
CA LEU A 28 23.82 -7.08 -5.52
C LEU A 28 24.15 -6.86 -6.99
N ARG A 29 23.24 -6.26 -7.75
CA ARG A 29 23.44 -5.96 -9.16
C ARG A 29 22.45 -4.94 -9.68
N THR A 30 22.80 -4.28 -10.78
CA THR A 30 21.90 -3.51 -11.64
C THR A 30 21.84 -4.23 -12.99
N ASP A 31 20.64 -4.43 -13.55
CA ASP A 31 20.50 -5.02 -14.87
C ASP A 31 20.62 -3.97 -15.98
N ALA A 32 20.57 -4.42 -17.26
CA ALA A 32 20.71 -3.55 -18.40
C ALA A 32 19.55 -2.55 -18.58
N ALA A 33 18.38 -2.82 -18.00
CA ALA A 33 17.22 -1.94 -18.00
C ALA A 33 17.23 -0.96 -16.81
N GLY A 34 18.22 -1.05 -15.91
CA GLY A 34 18.38 -0.17 -14.77
C GLY A 34 17.73 -0.67 -13.49
N TYR A 35 17.01 -1.79 -13.50
CA TYR A 35 16.47 -2.36 -12.26
C TYR A 35 17.58 -2.84 -11.34
N ARG A 36 17.37 -2.65 -10.04
CA ARG A 36 18.38 -2.88 -9.00
C ARG A 36 17.93 -3.98 -8.04
N LEU A 37 18.76 -5.00 -7.88
CA LEU A 37 18.53 -6.09 -6.91
C LEU A 37 19.26 -5.79 -5.62
N TRP A 38 18.50 -5.61 -4.56
CA TRP A 38 19.02 -5.41 -3.21
C TRP A 38 18.85 -6.66 -2.36
N ASP A 39 19.87 -6.94 -1.53
CA ASP A 39 19.85 -7.92 -0.45
C ASP A 39 19.65 -7.15 0.85
N THR A 40 18.56 -7.40 1.55
CA THR A 40 18.18 -6.69 2.76
C THR A 40 17.96 -7.67 3.92
N PRO A 41 17.95 -7.23 5.19
CA PRO A 41 17.60 -8.10 6.33
C PRO A 41 16.19 -8.73 6.23
N LYS A 42 15.34 -8.19 5.34
CA LYS A 42 13.95 -8.64 5.12
C LYS A 42 13.77 -9.41 3.81
N GLY A 43 14.87 -9.83 3.17
CA GLY A 43 14.86 -10.56 1.92
C GLY A 43 15.36 -9.73 0.73
N ARG A 44 15.31 -10.34 -0.44
CA ARG A 44 15.77 -9.71 -1.67
C ARG A 44 14.64 -9.03 -2.39
N TYR A 45 14.95 -7.85 -2.94
CA TYR A 45 14.00 -7.05 -3.71
C TYR A 45 14.63 -6.48 -4.98
N TRP A 46 13.98 -6.72 -6.11
CA TRP A 46 14.14 -5.89 -7.27
C TRP A 46 13.36 -4.61 -7.09
N ILE A 47 13.98 -3.48 -7.42
CA ILE A 47 13.37 -2.16 -7.35
C ILE A 47 13.65 -1.39 -8.64
N PRO A 48 12.82 -0.41 -9.02
CA PRO A 48 13.12 0.52 -10.10
C PRO A 48 14.38 1.34 -9.80
N ASN A 49 15.00 1.86 -10.85
CA ASN A 49 16.09 2.81 -10.68
C ASN A 49 15.61 4.07 -9.92
N GLY A 50 16.41 4.55 -8.99
CA GLY A 50 16.06 5.72 -8.16
C GLY A 50 15.24 5.41 -6.91
N SER A 51 14.78 4.16 -6.72
CA SER A 51 13.97 3.76 -5.54
C SER A 51 14.79 3.30 -4.33
N ASP A 52 16.10 3.52 -4.32
CA ASP A 52 17.00 3.07 -3.24
C ASP A 52 16.65 3.66 -1.87
N TYR A 53 16.12 4.87 -1.87
CA TYR A 53 15.64 5.55 -0.67
C TYR A 53 14.28 5.01 -0.20
N VAL A 54 13.42 4.61 -1.13
CA VAL A 54 12.04 4.16 -0.86
C VAL A 54 12.03 2.79 -0.20
N LEU A 55 12.83 1.84 -0.70
CA LEU A 55 12.84 0.47 -0.18
C LEU A 55 13.07 0.38 1.33
N PRO A 56 14.10 1.02 1.94
CA PRO A 56 14.30 0.93 3.38
C PRO A 56 13.18 1.62 4.20
N TRP A 57 12.49 2.63 3.66
CA TRP A 57 11.31 3.23 4.27
C TRP A 57 10.16 2.23 4.32
N ASN A 58 9.78 1.64 3.18
CA ASN A 58 8.70 0.65 3.11
C ASN A 58 8.99 -0.57 4.01
N LEU A 59 10.24 -1.02 4.07
CA LEU A 59 10.65 -2.09 4.97
C LEU A 59 10.55 -1.69 6.46
N SER A 60 10.87 -0.44 6.78
CA SER A 60 10.73 0.11 8.13
C SER A 60 9.27 0.16 8.58
N GLU A 61 8.37 0.60 7.71
CA GLU A 61 6.93 0.61 7.94
C GLU A 61 6.40 -0.79 8.26
N GLN A 62 6.80 -1.80 7.47
CA GLN A 62 6.37 -3.17 7.71
C GLN A 62 6.98 -3.75 8.99
N GLU A 63 8.22 -3.44 9.32
CA GLU A 63 8.82 -3.86 10.58
C GLU A 63 8.10 -3.24 11.79
N ASN A 64 7.68 -1.99 11.66
CA ASN A 64 6.89 -1.29 12.68
C ASN A 64 5.38 -1.62 12.61
N LYS A 65 4.97 -2.51 11.69
CA LYS A 65 3.59 -3.04 11.58
C LYS A 65 2.54 -1.95 11.45
N ILE A 66 2.80 -0.91 10.65
CA ILE A 66 1.89 0.23 10.52
C ILE A 66 0.51 -0.14 9.95
N TYR A 67 0.41 -1.24 9.22
CA TYR A 67 -0.87 -1.76 8.70
C TYR A 67 -1.52 -2.83 9.59
N GLY A 68 -1.15 -2.86 10.88
CA GLY A 68 -1.82 -3.63 11.91
C GLY A 68 -1.24 -5.01 12.19
N VAL A 69 -1.61 -5.52 13.34
CA VAL A 69 -1.28 -6.86 13.83
C VAL A 69 -2.49 -7.46 14.56
N GLY A 70 -2.48 -8.78 14.74
CA GLY A 70 -3.56 -9.48 15.44
C GLY A 70 -4.92 -9.23 14.80
N GLU A 71 -5.88 -8.75 15.57
CA GLU A 71 -7.24 -8.49 15.06
C GLU A 71 -7.33 -7.38 14.01
N GLN A 72 -6.33 -6.50 13.93
CA GLN A 72 -6.27 -5.39 12.97
C GLN A 72 -5.47 -5.74 11.72
N GLY A 73 -4.64 -6.77 11.77
CA GLY A 73 -3.76 -7.19 10.68
C GLY A 73 -4.30 -8.35 9.85
N VAL A 74 -3.46 -8.83 8.94
CA VAL A 74 -3.73 -10.04 8.16
C VAL A 74 -3.71 -11.25 9.07
N GLY A 75 -4.66 -12.16 8.88
CA GLY A 75 -4.74 -13.44 9.58
C GLY A 75 -4.47 -14.64 8.66
N PRO A 76 -4.31 -15.84 9.26
CA PRO A 76 -4.12 -17.06 8.50
C PRO A 76 -5.27 -17.32 7.52
N ALA A 77 -4.91 -17.75 6.30
CA ALA A 77 -5.82 -18.06 5.20
C ALA A 77 -6.66 -16.89 4.65
N ASP A 78 -6.32 -15.65 4.98
CA ASP A 78 -6.98 -14.47 4.42
C ASP A 78 -6.77 -14.33 2.91
N VAL A 79 -7.78 -13.75 2.26
CA VAL A 79 -7.70 -13.18 0.92
C VAL A 79 -7.51 -11.67 1.06
N VAL A 80 -6.34 -11.20 0.65
CA VAL A 80 -5.87 -9.83 0.87
C VAL A 80 -5.88 -9.06 -0.43
N LEU A 81 -6.39 -7.82 -0.43
CA LEU A 81 -6.15 -6.84 -1.47
C LEU A 81 -5.11 -5.84 -0.97
N ASP A 82 -3.96 -5.82 -1.60
CA ASP A 82 -2.90 -4.82 -1.36
C ASP A 82 -3.00 -3.76 -2.46
N CYS A 83 -3.71 -2.68 -2.19
CA CYS A 83 -3.88 -1.56 -3.10
C CYS A 83 -2.74 -0.56 -2.91
N GLY A 84 -1.95 -0.36 -3.98
CA GLY A 84 -0.66 0.30 -3.92
C GLY A 84 0.45 -0.67 -3.49
N ALA A 85 0.57 -1.79 -4.23
CA ALA A 85 1.51 -2.84 -3.85
C ALA A 85 2.98 -2.45 -4.07
N ASN A 86 3.25 -1.44 -4.90
CA ASN A 86 4.61 -0.98 -5.22
C ASN A 86 5.48 -2.17 -5.66
N VAL A 87 6.63 -2.39 -5.03
CA VAL A 87 7.52 -3.54 -5.32
C VAL A 87 7.20 -4.79 -4.46
N GLY A 88 6.12 -4.75 -3.67
CA GLY A 88 5.58 -5.89 -2.93
C GLY A 88 6.10 -6.05 -1.50
N VAL A 89 6.57 -4.98 -0.85
CA VAL A 89 7.05 -5.11 0.54
C VAL A 89 5.91 -5.57 1.45
N TYR A 90 4.70 -5.00 1.33
CA TYR A 90 3.54 -5.45 2.09
C TYR A 90 3.01 -6.82 1.62
N VAL A 91 3.10 -7.14 0.33
CA VAL A 91 2.76 -8.48 -0.18
C VAL A 91 3.50 -9.57 0.60
N ARG A 92 4.82 -9.40 0.81
CA ARG A 92 5.64 -10.35 1.59
C ARG A 92 5.18 -10.42 3.04
N GLU A 93 4.93 -9.28 3.67
CA GLU A 93 4.41 -9.20 5.03
C GLU A 93 3.09 -9.97 5.18
N ALA A 94 2.16 -9.79 4.24
CA ALA A 94 0.87 -10.49 4.24
C ALA A 94 1.01 -12.01 4.08
N LEU A 95 1.93 -12.46 3.21
CA LEU A 95 2.23 -13.89 3.04
C LEU A 95 2.87 -14.49 4.32
N GLU A 96 3.80 -13.77 4.94
CA GLU A 96 4.43 -14.18 6.20
C GLU A 96 3.42 -14.25 7.36
N ALA A 97 2.39 -13.39 7.34
CA ALA A 97 1.26 -13.46 8.27
C ALA A 97 0.30 -14.64 7.99
N GLY A 98 0.51 -15.38 6.90
CA GLY A 98 -0.25 -16.56 6.55
C GLY A 98 -1.42 -16.32 5.59
N ALA A 99 -1.45 -15.21 4.86
CA ALA A 99 -2.43 -14.99 3.80
C ALA A 99 -2.43 -16.15 2.80
N ARG A 100 -3.61 -16.60 2.40
CA ARG A 100 -3.77 -17.63 1.37
C ARG A 100 -3.59 -17.07 -0.03
N LEU A 101 -4.02 -15.83 -0.23
CA LEU A 101 -3.95 -15.13 -1.50
C LEU A 101 -3.73 -13.64 -1.24
N VAL A 102 -2.77 -13.06 -1.92
CA VAL A 102 -2.59 -11.62 -1.99
C VAL A 102 -2.80 -11.15 -3.43
N VAL A 103 -3.76 -10.25 -3.64
CA VAL A 103 -3.92 -9.55 -4.91
C VAL A 103 -3.13 -8.24 -4.80
N ALA A 104 -1.99 -8.21 -5.48
CA ALA A 104 -1.11 -7.05 -5.54
C ALA A 104 -1.59 -6.10 -6.64
N VAL A 105 -2.24 -5.00 -6.25
CA VAL A 105 -2.81 -4.02 -7.16
C VAL A 105 -1.84 -2.86 -7.33
N GLU A 106 -1.31 -2.73 -8.54
CA GLU A 106 -0.28 -1.74 -8.86
C GLU A 106 -0.41 -1.33 -10.33
N PRO A 107 -0.53 -0.03 -10.65
CA PRO A 107 -0.65 0.42 -12.03
C PRO A 107 0.69 0.72 -12.71
N ALA A 108 1.76 1.09 -11.97
CA ALA A 108 3.01 1.57 -12.56
C ALA A 108 3.82 0.45 -13.20
N PRO A 109 4.21 0.57 -14.49
CA PRO A 109 4.88 -0.50 -15.22
C PRO A 109 6.20 -0.97 -14.61
N GLU A 110 6.96 -0.05 -14.04
CA GLU A 110 8.27 -0.33 -13.40
C GLU A 110 8.09 -1.15 -12.11
N ASN A 111 7.10 -0.80 -11.30
CA ASN A 111 6.75 -1.55 -10.09
C ASN A 111 6.18 -2.94 -10.44
N LEU A 112 5.36 -3.02 -11.50
CA LEU A 112 4.82 -4.30 -11.99
C LEU A 112 5.93 -5.27 -12.42
N GLU A 113 6.98 -4.76 -13.08
CA GLU A 113 8.14 -5.59 -13.44
C GLU A 113 8.87 -6.08 -12.20
N CYS A 114 9.05 -5.22 -11.19
CA CYS A 114 9.63 -5.61 -9.92
C CYS A 114 8.78 -6.63 -9.17
N LEU A 115 7.45 -6.45 -9.12
CA LEU A 115 6.53 -7.43 -8.53
C LEU A 115 6.65 -8.81 -9.17
N ARG A 116 6.71 -8.90 -10.51
CA ARG A 116 6.88 -10.18 -11.23
C ARG A 116 8.17 -10.88 -10.83
N ARG A 117 9.27 -10.13 -10.70
CA ARG A 117 10.58 -10.69 -10.31
C ARG A 117 10.65 -11.06 -8.84
N ASN A 118 10.03 -10.26 -7.97
CA ASN A 118 10.06 -10.47 -6.53
C ASN A 118 9.20 -11.63 -6.07
N PHE A 119 8.14 -11.95 -6.83
CA PHE A 119 7.13 -12.95 -6.47
C PHE A 119 6.89 -14.00 -7.56
N GLU A 120 7.91 -14.29 -8.39
CA GLU A 120 7.80 -15.30 -9.45
C GLU A 120 7.28 -16.66 -8.92
N PRO A 121 7.80 -17.22 -7.81
CA PRO A 121 7.30 -18.48 -7.26
C PRO A 121 5.85 -18.38 -6.73
N GLU A 122 5.51 -17.28 -6.07
CA GLU A 122 4.20 -17.06 -5.48
C GLU A 122 3.13 -16.80 -6.56
N VAL A 123 3.50 -16.13 -7.65
CA VAL A 123 2.64 -15.98 -8.83
C VAL A 123 2.42 -17.33 -9.50
N ALA A 124 3.47 -18.14 -9.67
CA ALA A 124 3.38 -19.46 -10.26
C ALA A 124 2.53 -20.43 -9.42
N SER A 125 2.58 -20.33 -8.08
CA SER A 125 1.75 -21.12 -7.18
C SER A 125 0.31 -20.61 -7.04
N GLY A 126 0.03 -19.39 -7.48
CA GLY A 126 -1.26 -18.72 -7.34
C GLY A 126 -1.52 -18.12 -5.96
N SER A 127 -0.51 -18.03 -5.08
CA SER A 127 -0.63 -17.32 -3.79
C SER A 127 -0.49 -15.80 -3.93
N VAL A 128 0.05 -15.32 -5.06
CA VAL A 128 0.04 -13.90 -5.46
C VAL A 128 -0.59 -13.74 -6.83
N VAL A 129 -1.50 -12.79 -6.95
CA VAL A 129 -2.04 -12.32 -8.24
C VAL A 129 -1.63 -10.88 -8.43
N ILE A 130 -0.87 -10.59 -9.48
CA ILE A 130 -0.53 -9.21 -9.85
C ILE A 130 -1.65 -8.65 -10.70
N TYR A 131 -2.25 -7.54 -10.26
CA TYR A 131 -3.35 -6.89 -10.96
C TYR A 131 -2.90 -5.52 -11.49
N PRO A 132 -2.67 -5.37 -12.81
CA PRO A 132 -1.96 -4.24 -13.40
C PRO A 132 -2.89 -3.06 -13.73
N LYS A 133 -3.67 -2.60 -12.75
CA LYS A 133 -4.52 -1.41 -12.83
C LYS A 133 -4.49 -0.66 -11.50
N GLY A 134 -4.76 0.65 -11.53
CA GLY A 134 -5.06 1.40 -10.31
C GLY A 134 -6.50 1.18 -9.86
N VAL A 135 -6.80 1.43 -8.59
CA VAL A 135 -8.17 1.38 -8.05
C VAL A 135 -8.78 2.77 -7.97
N TRP A 136 -10.06 2.88 -8.38
CA TRP A 136 -10.79 4.14 -8.55
C TRP A 136 -12.30 3.93 -8.31
N ASP A 137 -13.11 4.97 -8.54
CA ASP A 137 -14.57 4.90 -8.43
C ASP A 137 -15.27 4.39 -9.69
N LYS A 138 -14.56 4.23 -10.79
CA LYS A 138 -15.04 3.75 -12.11
C LYS A 138 -13.88 3.25 -12.96
N ASP A 139 -14.19 2.57 -14.06
CA ASP A 139 -13.19 2.33 -15.10
C ASP A 139 -12.81 3.65 -15.77
N ASP A 140 -11.50 3.90 -15.87
CA ASP A 140 -10.99 5.12 -16.51
C ASP A 140 -9.53 4.88 -16.96
N PHE A 141 -8.96 5.90 -17.60
CA PHE A 141 -7.53 6.02 -17.88
C PHE A 141 -7.08 7.40 -17.42
N LEU A 142 -6.24 7.45 -16.40
CA LEU A 142 -5.69 8.70 -15.91
C LEU A 142 -4.18 8.77 -16.12
N THR A 143 -3.71 9.98 -16.40
CA THR A 143 -2.27 10.27 -16.45
C THR A 143 -1.72 10.27 -15.03
N ILE A 144 -0.67 9.48 -14.79
CA ILE A 144 0.01 9.46 -13.50
C ILE A 144 0.97 10.66 -13.40
N ASN A 145 1.03 11.29 -12.24
CA ASN A 145 2.07 12.28 -11.91
C ASN A 145 3.26 11.52 -11.33
N VAL A 146 4.37 11.52 -12.04
CA VAL A 146 5.59 10.82 -11.66
C VAL A 146 6.46 11.73 -10.79
N ALA A 147 6.77 11.27 -9.58
CA ALA A 147 7.62 11.97 -8.63
C ALA A 147 9.10 11.62 -8.89
N PRO A 148 9.96 12.58 -9.27
CA PRO A 148 11.36 12.31 -9.56
C PRO A 148 12.09 11.68 -8.36
N GLY A 149 12.68 10.50 -8.56
CA GLY A 149 13.46 9.81 -7.53
C GLY A 149 12.63 9.21 -6.39
N ASN A 150 11.30 9.24 -6.48
CA ASN A 150 10.40 8.64 -5.49
C ASN A 150 9.17 7.98 -6.14
N PRO A 151 9.33 6.84 -6.84
CA PRO A 151 8.21 6.15 -7.48
C PRO A 151 7.09 5.68 -6.53
N ALA A 152 7.33 5.70 -5.21
CA ALA A 152 6.28 5.42 -4.23
C ALA A 152 5.30 6.59 -4.04
N ALA A 153 5.69 7.81 -4.43
CA ALA A 153 4.83 8.99 -4.39
C ALA A 153 4.16 9.30 -5.75
N ASP A 154 4.21 8.39 -6.69
CA ASP A 154 3.51 8.51 -7.97
C ASP A 154 2.00 8.48 -7.75
N SER A 155 1.29 9.50 -8.24
CA SER A 155 -0.12 9.70 -7.90
C SER A 155 -0.98 10.11 -9.08
N PHE A 156 -2.22 9.64 -9.11
CA PHE A 156 -3.26 10.14 -10.02
C PHE A 156 -3.94 11.43 -9.53
N VAL A 157 -3.76 11.79 -8.28
CA VAL A 157 -4.50 12.87 -7.59
C VAL A 157 -3.59 13.98 -7.13
N ILE A 158 -2.48 13.62 -6.50
CA ILE A 158 -1.50 14.56 -5.99
C ILE A 158 -0.47 14.86 -7.07
N ARG A 159 -0.05 16.10 -7.15
CA ARG A 159 1.06 16.53 -8.02
C ARG A 159 2.24 16.93 -7.15
N PRO A 160 3.16 15.99 -6.84
CA PRO A 160 4.35 16.32 -6.06
C PRO A 160 5.18 17.42 -6.71
N GLU A 161 5.91 18.19 -5.91
CA GLU A 161 6.80 19.22 -6.43
C GLU A 161 7.87 18.63 -7.36
N GLY A 162 8.05 19.22 -8.52
CA GLY A 162 8.97 18.73 -9.55
C GLY A 162 8.46 17.51 -10.34
N SER A 163 7.22 17.03 -10.07
CA SER A 163 6.64 15.92 -10.84
C SER A 163 6.39 16.31 -12.31
N HIS A 164 6.39 15.30 -13.16
CA HIS A 164 5.98 15.40 -14.56
C HIS A 164 4.85 14.44 -14.88
N GLU A 165 4.14 14.70 -15.96
CA GLU A 165 3.11 13.79 -16.46
C GLU A 165 3.77 12.54 -17.05
N GLY A 166 3.38 11.37 -16.54
CA GLY A 166 3.78 10.06 -17.02
C GLY A 166 2.78 9.48 -18.01
N GLU A 167 2.66 8.18 -18.03
CA GLU A 167 1.76 7.45 -18.92
C GLU A 167 0.31 7.55 -18.45
N ARG A 168 -0.63 7.31 -19.39
CA ARG A 168 -2.02 7.05 -19.07
C ARG A 168 -2.20 5.59 -18.68
N LEU A 169 -2.54 5.35 -17.44
CA LEU A 169 -2.65 4.01 -16.88
C LEU A 169 -4.12 3.63 -16.64
N PRO A 170 -4.47 2.35 -16.78
CA PRO A 170 -5.84 1.88 -16.61
C PRO A 170 -6.23 1.87 -15.13
N LEU A 171 -7.45 2.30 -14.87
CA LEU A 171 -8.09 2.27 -13.56
C LEU A 171 -9.35 1.41 -13.60
N THR A 172 -9.71 0.85 -12.44
CA THR A 172 -10.94 0.08 -12.27
C THR A 172 -11.48 0.22 -10.84
N THR A 173 -12.61 -0.38 -10.57
CA THR A 173 -13.16 -0.44 -9.21
C THR A 173 -12.74 -1.72 -8.50
N ILE A 174 -12.64 -1.66 -7.17
CA ILE A 174 -12.39 -2.87 -6.35
C ILE A 174 -13.54 -3.87 -6.57
N ASP A 175 -14.79 -3.41 -6.68
CA ASP A 175 -15.94 -4.29 -6.93
C ASP A 175 -15.77 -5.07 -8.24
N LYS A 176 -15.26 -4.41 -9.29
CA LYS A 176 -15.01 -5.05 -10.59
C LYS A 176 -13.80 -5.99 -10.55
N LEU A 177 -12.72 -5.59 -9.89
CA LEU A 177 -11.55 -6.45 -9.65
C LEU A 177 -11.97 -7.77 -8.99
N VAL A 178 -12.77 -7.68 -7.92
CA VAL A 178 -13.28 -8.86 -7.19
C VAL A 178 -14.13 -9.75 -8.10
N ALA A 179 -14.95 -9.16 -8.96
CA ALA A 179 -15.77 -9.89 -9.94
C ALA A 179 -14.92 -10.54 -11.05
N GLU A 180 -13.96 -9.81 -11.63
CA GLU A 180 -13.05 -10.29 -12.68
C GLU A 180 -12.21 -11.49 -12.20
N LEU A 181 -11.66 -11.40 -10.99
CA LEU A 181 -10.87 -12.46 -10.38
C LEU A 181 -11.73 -13.56 -9.73
N LYS A 182 -13.06 -13.42 -9.73
CA LYS A 182 -14.02 -14.35 -9.12
C LYS A 182 -13.65 -14.68 -7.67
N LEU A 183 -13.25 -13.68 -6.89
CA LEU A 183 -12.85 -13.88 -5.51
C LEU A 183 -14.06 -14.28 -4.66
N PRO A 184 -14.02 -15.44 -3.99
CA PRO A 184 -15.14 -15.93 -3.19
C PRO A 184 -15.32 -15.15 -1.89
N ARG A 185 -14.26 -14.50 -1.43
CA ARG A 185 -14.19 -13.67 -0.22
C ARG A 185 -13.09 -12.60 -0.35
N VAL A 186 -13.18 -11.57 0.43
CA VAL A 186 -12.13 -10.59 0.71
C VAL A 186 -12.12 -10.40 2.21
N ASP A 187 -10.98 -10.62 2.86
CA ASP A 187 -10.85 -10.61 4.32
C ASP A 187 -10.10 -9.40 4.83
N TYR A 188 -9.24 -8.86 3.99
CA TYR A 188 -8.41 -7.72 4.33
C TYR A 188 -8.15 -6.83 3.11
N ILE A 189 -8.21 -5.52 3.31
CA ILE A 189 -7.83 -4.52 2.30
C ILE A 189 -6.84 -3.55 2.94
N LYS A 190 -5.60 -3.54 2.48
CA LYS A 190 -4.67 -2.43 2.69
C LYS A 190 -4.82 -1.45 1.55
N MET A 191 -4.79 -0.16 1.87
CA MET A 191 -4.87 0.88 0.86
C MET A 191 -3.91 2.01 1.20
N ASP A 192 -2.96 2.21 0.31
CA ASP A 192 -1.96 3.26 0.35
C ASP A 192 -1.65 3.64 -1.10
N ILE A 193 -2.41 4.61 -1.64
CA ILE A 193 -2.53 4.89 -3.07
C ILE A 193 -2.45 6.39 -3.39
N GLU A 194 -1.65 7.07 -2.58
CA GLU A 194 -1.21 8.44 -2.85
C GLU A 194 -2.37 9.42 -3.12
N GLY A 195 -3.41 9.38 -2.23
CA GLY A 195 -4.52 10.32 -2.21
C GLY A 195 -5.76 9.90 -3.03
N ALA A 196 -5.75 8.69 -3.60
CA ALA A 196 -6.88 8.13 -4.32
C ALA A 196 -7.86 7.34 -3.42
N GLU A 197 -7.59 7.22 -2.11
CA GLU A 197 -8.30 6.36 -1.15
C GLU A 197 -9.80 6.60 -1.14
N GLN A 198 -10.23 7.87 -1.08
CA GLN A 198 -11.66 8.22 -1.05
C GLN A 198 -12.39 7.77 -2.33
N ARG A 199 -11.72 7.86 -3.49
CA ARG A 199 -12.26 7.41 -4.78
C ARG A 199 -12.30 5.89 -4.87
N ALA A 200 -11.21 5.23 -4.49
CA ALA A 200 -11.13 3.77 -4.50
C ALA A 200 -12.15 3.13 -3.55
N LEU A 201 -12.39 3.72 -2.38
CA LEU A 201 -13.44 3.30 -1.46
C LEU A 201 -14.84 3.41 -2.09
N ALA A 202 -15.13 4.47 -2.84
CA ALA A 202 -16.40 4.56 -3.55
C ALA A 202 -16.59 3.41 -4.56
N GLY A 203 -15.51 2.94 -5.19
CA GLY A 203 -15.49 1.78 -6.08
C GLY A 203 -15.43 0.42 -5.37
N ALA A 204 -15.47 0.38 -4.04
CA ALA A 204 -15.41 -0.83 -3.21
C ALA A 204 -16.73 -1.12 -2.46
N ALA A 205 -17.76 -0.34 -2.71
CA ALA A 205 -18.97 -0.32 -1.90
C ALA A 205 -19.65 -1.70 -1.79
N SER A 206 -19.75 -2.45 -2.88
CA SER A 206 -20.38 -3.77 -2.91
C SER A 206 -19.51 -4.81 -2.20
N THR A 207 -18.20 -4.76 -2.41
CA THR A 207 -17.21 -5.63 -1.76
C THR A 207 -17.23 -5.45 -0.25
N ILE A 208 -17.20 -4.19 0.22
CA ILE A 208 -17.21 -3.88 1.65
C ILE A 208 -18.54 -4.30 2.30
N ARG A 209 -19.69 -4.01 1.67
CA ARG A 209 -21.00 -4.43 2.21
C ARG A 209 -21.18 -5.93 2.24
N LYS A 210 -20.58 -6.66 1.29
CA LYS A 210 -20.76 -8.12 1.17
C LYS A 210 -19.86 -8.89 2.13
N PHE A 211 -18.60 -8.49 2.23
CA PHE A 211 -17.59 -9.30 2.89
C PHE A 211 -17.17 -8.74 4.25
N HIS A 212 -17.45 -7.46 4.52
CA HIS A 212 -17.01 -6.75 5.74
C HIS A 212 -15.51 -6.97 6.03
N PRO A 213 -14.62 -6.76 5.03
CA PRO A 213 -13.20 -7.02 5.24
C PRO A 213 -12.64 -6.10 6.32
N ARG A 214 -11.62 -6.54 7.03
CA ARG A 214 -10.80 -5.61 7.82
C ARG A 214 -10.07 -4.68 6.88
N LEU A 215 -9.96 -3.40 7.28
CA LEU A 215 -9.34 -2.37 6.45
C LEU A 215 -8.18 -1.73 7.19
N ALA A 216 -7.07 -1.49 6.50
CA ALA A 216 -5.98 -0.62 6.92
C ALA A 216 -5.78 0.44 5.83
N LEU A 217 -6.15 1.67 6.14
CA LEU A 217 -6.24 2.75 5.17
C LEU A 217 -5.31 3.88 5.55
N SER A 218 -4.39 4.26 4.66
CA SER A 218 -3.56 5.45 4.82
C SER A 218 -4.42 6.70 4.80
N THR A 219 -4.16 7.65 5.71
CA THR A 219 -5.00 8.85 5.90
C THR A 219 -4.18 10.13 5.97
N TYR A 220 -2.94 10.10 5.49
CA TYR A 220 -2.02 11.23 5.54
C TYR A 220 -1.88 11.98 4.22
N HIS A 221 -2.42 11.45 3.13
CA HIS A 221 -2.25 12.04 1.81
C HIS A 221 -3.05 13.32 1.62
N ARG A 222 -4.33 13.32 2.01
CA ARG A 222 -5.20 14.49 1.88
C ARG A 222 -5.56 15.07 3.25
N PRO A 223 -5.69 16.42 3.35
CA PRO A 223 -6.02 17.05 4.63
C PRO A 223 -7.35 16.56 5.25
N ASP A 224 -8.30 16.13 4.42
CA ASP A 224 -9.64 15.69 4.82
C ASP A 224 -9.80 14.17 4.98
N ASP A 225 -8.74 13.37 4.69
CA ASP A 225 -8.81 11.90 4.81
C ASP A 225 -9.23 11.42 6.21
N PRO A 226 -8.71 11.97 7.32
CA PRO A 226 -9.08 11.50 8.66
C PRO A 226 -10.57 11.62 9.00
N GLU A 227 -11.29 12.55 8.38
CA GLU A 227 -12.73 12.74 8.57
C GLU A 227 -13.56 12.04 7.49
N ARG A 228 -13.11 12.11 6.23
CA ARG A 228 -13.86 11.61 5.07
C ARG A 228 -13.84 10.10 4.95
N ILE A 229 -12.68 9.48 5.15
CA ILE A 229 -12.54 8.03 5.05
C ILE A 229 -13.44 7.30 6.05
N PRO A 230 -13.47 7.64 7.36
CA PRO A 230 -14.40 7.04 8.31
C PRO A 230 -15.88 7.23 7.94
N ALA A 231 -16.23 8.40 7.42
CA ALA A 231 -17.61 8.66 7.01
C ALA A 231 -18.04 7.77 5.84
N ILE A 232 -17.16 7.59 4.83
CA ILE A 232 -17.40 6.72 3.68
C ILE A 232 -17.55 5.26 4.14
N VAL A 233 -16.58 4.74 4.91
CA VAL A 233 -16.56 3.34 5.37
C VAL A 233 -17.80 3.01 6.21
N ARG A 234 -18.16 3.87 7.16
CA ARG A 234 -19.38 3.69 7.99
C ARG A 234 -20.67 3.78 7.18
N GLY A 235 -20.66 4.53 6.07
CA GLY A 235 -21.78 4.59 5.11
C GLY A 235 -22.00 3.27 4.37
N PHE A 236 -20.99 2.41 4.27
CA PHE A 236 -21.14 1.08 3.69
C PHE A 236 -21.60 0.06 4.71
N TRP A 237 -21.06 0.09 5.92
CA TRP A 237 -21.46 -0.79 7.02
C TRP A 237 -21.20 -0.12 8.37
N SER A 238 -22.27 0.12 9.12
CA SER A 238 -22.20 0.81 10.42
C SER A 238 -21.60 -0.04 11.55
N GLY A 239 -21.43 -1.35 11.32
CA GLY A 239 -20.85 -2.29 12.30
C GLY A 239 -19.34 -2.18 12.49
N TYR A 240 -18.64 -1.45 11.63
CA TYR A 240 -17.20 -1.28 11.78
C TYR A 240 -16.80 -0.56 13.07
N LYS A 241 -15.91 -1.20 13.81
CA LYS A 241 -15.14 -0.57 14.88
C LYS A 241 -13.90 0.06 14.27
N MET A 242 -13.73 1.36 14.47
CA MET A 242 -12.58 2.09 13.98
C MET A 242 -11.55 2.26 15.11
N GLU A 243 -10.29 2.03 14.78
CA GLU A 243 -9.15 2.27 15.66
C GLU A 243 -8.10 3.09 14.91
N CYS A 244 -7.43 3.99 15.65
CA CYS A 244 -6.31 4.75 15.08
C CYS A 244 -5.04 3.90 15.20
N GLY A 245 -4.31 3.80 14.10
CA GLY A 245 -2.95 3.33 14.07
C GLY A 245 -1.97 4.38 14.64
N PRO A 246 -0.70 4.30 14.26
CA PRO A 246 0.28 5.31 14.62
C PRO A 246 -0.17 6.70 14.19
N CYS A 247 0.28 7.72 14.92
CA CYS A 247 0.06 9.12 14.54
C CYS A 247 1.31 9.66 13.85
N ALA A 248 1.08 10.41 12.77
CA ALA A 248 2.11 11.20 12.10
C ALA A 248 1.87 12.70 12.29
N TYR A 249 2.93 13.49 12.19
CA TYR A 249 2.85 14.93 12.09
C TYR A 249 2.90 15.32 10.61
N ALA A 250 1.78 15.71 10.06
CA ALA A 250 1.68 16.08 8.67
C ALA A 250 0.82 17.34 8.50
N ASN A 251 1.22 18.24 7.58
CA ASN A 251 0.52 19.49 7.29
C ASN A 251 0.22 20.36 8.52
N GLY A 252 1.19 20.45 9.45
CA GLY A 252 1.06 21.24 10.68
C GLY A 252 0.14 20.65 11.76
N ARG A 253 -0.30 19.40 11.61
CA ARG A 253 -1.21 18.71 12.53
C ARG A 253 -0.74 17.30 12.84
N ILE A 254 -1.10 16.81 14.02
CA ILE A 254 -0.99 15.40 14.37
C ILE A 254 -2.26 14.71 13.90
N ARG A 255 -2.12 13.63 13.14
CA ARG A 255 -3.24 12.86 12.62
C ARG A 255 -2.89 11.37 12.53
N PRO A 256 -3.88 10.47 12.46
CA PRO A 256 -3.61 9.07 12.17
C PRO A 256 -2.83 8.93 10.87
N ASP A 257 -1.82 8.09 10.88
CA ASP A 257 -1.11 7.65 9.70
C ASP A 257 -1.95 6.61 8.95
N VAL A 258 -2.43 5.63 9.71
CA VAL A 258 -3.34 4.58 9.24
C VAL A 258 -4.55 4.50 10.15
N LEU A 259 -5.73 4.32 9.55
CA LEU A 259 -6.97 3.97 10.25
C LEU A 259 -7.31 2.50 9.98
N TYR A 260 -7.65 1.78 11.06
CA TYR A 260 -8.12 0.40 11.00
C TYR A 260 -9.63 0.33 11.20
N PHE A 261 -10.25 -0.59 10.44
CA PHE A 261 -11.68 -0.90 10.56
C PHE A 261 -11.85 -2.42 10.62
N ARG A 262 -12.58 -2.87 11.66
CA ARG A 262 -12.87 -4.29 11.91
C ARG A 262 -14.26 -4.55 12.46
#